data_81df350d12167e68bbda5011a523c2de
#
_entry.id   81df350d12167e68bbda5011a523c2de
#
_cell.length_a   1.000
_cell.length_b   1.000
_cell.length_c   1.000
_cell.angle_alpha   90.00
_cell.angle_beta   90.00
_cell.angle_gamma   90.00
#
_symmetry.space_group_name_H-M   'P 1'
#
loop_
_entity.id
_entity.type
_entity.pdbx_description
1 polymer ?
#
loop_
_entity_poly.entity_id
_entity_poly.type
_entity_poly.pdbx_seq_one_letter_code
_entity_poly.pdbx_strand_id
1 'polypeptide(L)'
;MNYIQTQKFSDVYVSCKTMMPFHRNTISALNVLVYMMKAKTQKMNSKQKLASTLNRAYGTKVSYGLTSYGDLVQLDVRFQFVRPDWIEDKSYIDKIKEIMDEVLFHSVLDEDNFKESVYLLKNRLLAQMDDPANLSCMYAFEMAHDKHSISIPVQGSLKDLETLTLDDVKKVYTLYMDMAKHFYICGYVTDELYDYIDSLDSHCAFISERTLLPVVETSYKTFEKDIAQTCISQVYSTGVDISSSDYEAELILNSILGQSQKNLMFDEIREKNSLC
;
A
#
# COMPACT_ATOMS: atom_id res chain seq x y z
N MET A 1 16.82 7.09 -9.08
CA MET A 1 15.54 7.87 -9.09
C MET A 1 14.94 7.90 -10.48
N ASN A 2 13.60 7.95 -10.61
CA ASN A 2 12.88 8.08 -11.88
C ASN A 2 12.10 9.39 -11.91
N TYR A 3 12.29 10.21 -12.96
CA TYR A 3 11.67 11.52 -13.09
C TYR A 3 10.93 11.68 -14.42
N ILE A 4 9.63 11.92 -14.34
CA ILE A 4 8.80 12.29 -15.49
C ILE A 4 8.55 13.79 -15.41
N GLN A 5 9.40 14.57 -16.06
CA GLN A 5 9.27 16.03 -16.10
C GLN A 5 8.11 16.44 -17.01
N THR A 6 7.13 17.14 -16.44
CA THR A 6 5.98 17.64 -17.17
C THR A 6 5.41 18.89 -16.53
N GLN A 7 4.95 19.82 -17.34
CA GLN A 7 4.27 21.04 -16.93
C GLN A 7 2.74 20.98 -17.11
N LYS A 8 2.20 19.81 -17.47
CA LYS A 8 0.76 19.65 -17.73
C LYS A 8 -0.10 19.80 -16.48
N PHE A 9 0.45 19.52 -15.32
CA PHE A 9 -0.30 19.48 -14.07
C PHE A 9 0.08 20.64 -13.14
N SER A 10 -0.88 21.06 -12.31
CA SER A 10 -0.67 22.05 -11.26
C SER A 10 0.10 21.48 -10.06
N ASP A 11 0.08 20.17 -9.92
CA ASP A 11 0.67 19.46 -8.78
C ASP A 11 1.88 18.64 -9.21
N VAL A 12 2.76 18.43 -8.25
CA VAL A 12 3.86 17.48 -8.31
C VAL A 12 3.52 16.28 -7.43
N TYR A 13 3.81 15.09 -7.95
CA TYR A 13 3.72 13.83 -7.23
C TYR A 13 5.11 13.28 -6.99
N VAL A 14 5.44 13.03 -5.73
CA VAL A 14 6.66 12.34 -5.33
C VAL A 14 6.27 11.08 -4.57
N SER A 15 6.77 9.92 -5.01
CA SER A 15 6.52 8.63 -4.37
C SER A 15 7.85 8.06 -3.88
N CYS A 16 7.96 7.81 -2.57
CA CYS A 16 9.06 7.10 -1.96
C CYS A 16 8.63 5.65 -1.71
N LYS A 17 9.24 4.72 -2.44
CA LYS A 17 8.93 3.29 -2.36
C LYS A 17 10.04 2.54 -1.62
N THR A 18 9.65 1.77 -0.62
CA THR A 18 10.53 0.91 0.15
C THR A 18 10.02 -0.52 0.06
N MET A 19 10.86 -1.42 -0.44
CA MET A 19 10.54 -2.86 -0.49
C MET A 19 11.06 -3.53 0.76
N MET A 20 10.19 -4.30 1.42
CA MET A 20 10.48 -5.01 2.67
C MET A 20 10.09 -6.49 2.53
N PRO A 21 10.72 -7.41 3.27
CA PRO A 21 10.27 -8.80 3.32
C PRO A 21 8.81 -8.91 3.77
N PHE A 22 8.02 -9.71 3.06
CA PHE A 22 6.60 -9.91 3.33
C PHE A 22 6.39 -11.18 4.16
N HIS A 23 6.20 -11.02 5.45
CA HIS A 23 5.99 -12.13 6.37
C HIS A 23 4.75 -11.92 7.23
N ARG A 24 4.04 -13.03 7.55
CA ARG A 24 2.82 -13.03 8.36
C ARG A 24 3.03 -12.39 9.74
N ASN A 25 4.17 -12.62 10.37
CA ASN A 25 4.47 -12.11 11.71
C ASN A 25 4.89 -10.63 11.76
N THR A 26 5.13 -9.99 10.63
CA THR A 26 5.56 -8.57 10.58
C THR A 26 4.54 -7.64 9.90
N ILE A 27 3.64 -8.19 9.08
CA ILE A 27 2.72 -7.37 8.29
C ILE A 27 1.73 -6.57 9.16
N SER A 28 1.24 -7.13 10.25
CA SER A 28 0.34 -6.40 11.16
C SER A 28 1.09 -5.26 11.88
N ALA A 29 2.36 -5.47 12.28
CA ALA A 29 3.23 -4.43 12.83
C ALA A 29 3.51 -3.32 11.81
N LEU A 30 3.75 -3.69 10.53
CA LEU A 30 3.95 -2.71 9.45
C LEU A 30 2.68 -1.87 9.20
N ASN A 31 1.50 -2.47 9.25
CA ASN A 31 0.24 -1.72 9.15
C ASN A 31 0.08 -0.73 10.31
N VAL A 32 0.35 -1.15 11.57
CA VAL A 32 0.32 -0.25 12.72
C VAL A 32 1.36 0.87 12.56
N LEU A 33 2.58 0.55 12.11
CA LEU A 33 3.61 1.55 11.81
C LEU A 33 3.08 2.62 10.85
N VAL A 34 2.42 2.23 9.77
CA VAL A 34 1.83 3.17 8.80
C VAL A 34 0.82 4.11 9.46
N TYR A 35 -0.01 3.62 10.39
CA TYR A 35 -0.92 4.49 11.15
C TYR A 35 -0.16 5.44 12.08
N MET A 36 0.91 4.97 12.72
CA MET A 36 1.76 5.81 13.58
C MET A 36 2.48 6.90 12.78
N MET A 37 3.00 6.58 11.60
CA MET A 37 3.64 7.54 10.69
C MET A 37 2.67 8.64 10.21
N LYS A 38 1.38 8.32 10.05
CA LYS A 38 0.33 9.28 9.68
C LYS A 38 -0.04 10.24 10.81
N ALA A 39 0.26 9.91 12.06
CA ALA A 39 -0.27 10.63 13.21
C ALA A 39 0.60 11.82 13.61
N LYS A 40 1.90 11.62 13.76
CA LYS A 40 2.83 12.65 14.23
C LYS A 40 4.28 12.33 13.95
N THR A 41 5.09 13.36 13.84
CA THR A 41 6.55 13.30 13.70
C THR A 41 7.22 14.06 14.85
N GLN A 42 8.55 14.04 14.91
CA GLN A 42 9.27 14.71 15.99
C GLN A 42 8.96 16.22 16.04
N LYS A 43 9.02 16.92 14.92
CA LYS A 43 8.69 18.36 14.86
C LYS A 43 7.19 18.61 14.81
N MET A 44 6.41 17.74 14.15
CA MET A 44 4.96 17.83 14.04
C MET A 44 4.31 16.84 15.02
N ASN A 45 4.46 17.12 16.31
CA ASN A 45 4.20 16.20 17.42
C ASN A 45 2.71 15.97 17.77
N SER A 46 1.81 16.38 16.89
CA SER A 46 0.37 16.08 16.98
C SER A 46 -0.28 16.05 15.60
N LYS A 47 -1.39 15.33 15.45
CA LYS A 47 -2.19 15.31 14.21
C LYS A 47 -2.60 16.71 13.76
N GLN A 48 -2.99 17.57 14.71
CA GLN A 48 -3.37 18.95 14.43
C GLN A 48 -2.18 19.75 13.89
N LYS A 49 -0.99 19.61 14.49
CA LYS A 49 0.21 20.32 14.05
C LYS A 49 0.66 19.82 12.68
N LEU A 50 0.65 18.50 12.44
CA LEU A 50 0.93 17.91 11.13
C LEU A 50 -0.04 18.46 10.08
N ALA A 51 -1.35 18.38 10.31
CA ALA A 51 -2.36 18.89 9.38
C ALA A 51 -2.20 20.41 9.12
N SER A 52 -1.92 21.21 10.18
CA SER A 52 -1.67 22.64 10.04
C SER A 52 -0.43 22.92 9.21
N THR A 53 0.65 22.15 9.39
CA THR A 53 1.89 22.30 8.60
C THR A 53 1.66 21.99 7.13
N LEU A 54 0.95 20.88 6.84
CA LEU A 54 0.58 20.51 5.47
C LEU A 54 -0.30 21.59 4.79
N ASN A 55 -1.27 22.14 5.52
CA ASN A 55 -2.12 23.22 5.02
C ASN A 55 -1.32 24.50 4.75
N ARG A 56 -0.36 24.87 5.63
CA ARG A 56 0.53 26.02 5.43
C ARG A 56 1.52 25.82 4.29
N ALA A 57 1.77 24.59 3.88
CA ALA A 57 2.50 24.24 2.68
C ALA A 57 1.54 24.09 1.47
N TYR A 58 0.59 25.01 1.36
CA TYR A 58 -0.40 25.12 0.26
C TYR A 58 -1.22 23.87 0.04
N GLY A 59 -1.61 23.18 1.13
CA GLY A 59 -2.46 21.99 1.07
C GLY A 59 -1.71 20.74 0.58
N THR A 60 -0.43 20.66 0.86
CA THR A 60 0.38 19.45 0.61
C THR A 60 -0.32 18.23 1.22
N LYS A 61 -0.40 17.16 0.45
CA LYS A 61 -1.00 15.89 0.87
C LYS A 61 0.07 14.83 1.03
N VAL A 62 -0.07 14.03 2.09
CA VAL A 62 0.75 12.83 2.32
C VAL A 62 -0.17 11.62 2.40
N SER A 63 0.12 10.60 1.63
CA SER A 63 -0.63 9.35 1.64
C SER A 63 0.31 8.15 1.69
N TYR A 64 -0.20 7.02 2.17
CA TYR A 64 0.58 5.80 2.37
C TYR A 64 -0.17 4.61 1.78
N GLY A 65 0.55 3.75 1.11
CA GLY A 65 0.04 2.51 0.54
C GLY A 65 0.91 1.32 0.89
N LEU A 66 0.28 0.17 1.11
CA LEU A 66 0.94 -1.12 1.22
C LEU A 66 0.46 -2.01 0.08
N THR A 67 1.38 -2.60 -0.66
CA THR A 67 1.08 -3.51 -1.77
C THR A 67 2.06 -4.68 -1.72
N SER A 68 1.56 -5.90 -1.82
CA SER A 68 2.41 -7.10 -1.89
C SER A 68 2.82 -7.41 -3.32
N TYR A 69 4.04 -7.88 -3.48
CA TYR A 69 4.64 -8.36 -4.72
C TYR A 69 5.39 -9.66 -4.41
N GLY A 70 4.71 -10.80 -4.51
CA GLY A 70 5.28 -12.08 -4.11
C GLY A 70 5.70 -12.08 -2.64
N ASP A 71 6.98 -12.33 -2.35
CA ASP A 71 7.54 -12.38 -1.00
C ASP A 71 8.01 -11.01 -0.47
N LEU A 72 7.65 -9.94 -1.17
CA LEU A 72 7.95 -8.57 -0.77
C LEU A 72 6.66 -7.77 -0.55
N VAL A 73 6.70 -6.82 0.38
CA VAL A 73 5.70 -5.78 0.56
C VAL A 73 6.33 -4.42 0.30
N GLN A 74 5.68 -3.63 -0.52
CA GLN A 74 6.06 -2.26 -0.81
C GLN A 74 5.30 -1.31 0.11
N LEU A 75 6.04 -0.52 0.90
CA LEU A 75 5.51 0.69 1.52
C LEU A 75 5.77 1.86 0.56
N ASP A 76 4.70 2.52 0.15
CA ASP A 76 4.71 3.67 -0.75
C ASP A 76 4.23 4.91 0.02
N VAL A 77 5.13 5.84 0.29
CA VAL A 77 4.82 7.14 0.89
C VAL A 77 4.77 8.18 -0.23
N ARG A 78 3.59 8.76 -0.44
CA ARG A 78 3.33 9.67 -1.55
C ARG A 78 3.09 11.08 -1.05
N PHE A 79 3.76 12.02 -1.70
CA PHE A 79 3.60 13.45 -1.50
C PHE A 79 2.95 14.06 -2.73
N GLN A 80 1.92 14.87 -2.55
CA GLN A 80 1.31 15.68 -3.59
C GLN A 80 1.34 17.13 -3.14
N PHE A 81 1.95 18.01 -3.91
CA PHE A 81 2.07 19.43 -3.59
C PHE A 81 2.04 20.29 -4.85
N VAL A 82 1.72 21.57 -4.68
CA VAL A 82 1.63 22.54 -5.79
C VAL A 82 3.00 22.73 -6.42
N ARG A 83 3.05 22.89 -7.73
CA ARG A 83 4.28 23.18 -8.48
C ARG A 83 5.02 24.39 -7.87
N PRO A 84 6.34 24.25 -7.60
CA PRO A 84 7.11 25.32 -6.95
C PRO A 84 7.15 26.63 -7.72
N ASP A 85 7.13 26.58 -9.05
CA ASP A 85 7.16 27.78 -9.92
C ASP A 85 5.86 28.61 -9.90
N TRP A 86 4.80 28.09 -9.28
CA TRP A 86 3.54 28.82 -9.07
C TRP A 86 3.45 29.52 -7.72
N ILE A 87 4.42 29.29 -6.85
CA ILE A 87 4.42 29.76 -5.46
C ILE A 87 5.49 30.84 -5.29
N GLU A 88 5.09 32.06 -4.92
CA GLU A 88 6.00 33.17 -4.69
C GLU A 88 6.74 33.10 -3.33
N ASP A 89 6.26 32.26 -2.39
CA ASP A 89 6.85 32.06 -1.08
C ASP A 89 8.22 31.37 -1.19
N LYS A 90 9.28 32.12 -0.99
CA LYS A 90 10.67 31.62 -1.05
C LYS A 90 10.98 30.49 -0.07
N SER A 91 10.20 30.37 1.02
CA SER A 91 10.37 29.31 2.01
C SER A 91 9.61 28.02 1.65
N TYR A 92 8.91 27.99 0.51
CA TYR A 92 8.05 26.89 0.13
C TYR A 92 8.82 25.58 -0.08
N ILE A 93 9.92 25.64 -0.80
CA ILE A 93 10.76 24.45 -1.07
C ILE A 93 11.32 23.88 0.23
N ASP A 94 11.78 24.74 1.15
CA ASP A 94 12.29 24.31 2.46
C ASP A 94 11.18 23.63 3.28
N LYS A 95 9.94 24.14 3.22
CA LYS A 95 8.80 23.50 3.89
C LYS A 95 8.52 22.12 3.31
N ILE A 96 8.57 21.96 1.99
CA ILE A 96 8.38 20.64 1.34
C ILE A 96 9.48 19.67 1.75
N LYS A 97 10.75 20.10 1.75
CA LYS A 97 11.88 19.29 2.20
C LYS A 97 11.70 18.87 3.67
N GLU A 98 11.34 19.80 4.55
CA GLU A 98 11.10 19.51 5.96
C GLU A 98 9.95 18.51 6.16
N ILE A 99 8.85 18.65 5.41
CA ILE A 99 7.73 17.71 5.46
C ILE A 99 8.18 16.32 5.02
N MET A 100 8.93 16.22 3.92
CA MET A 100 9.42 14.94 3.41
C MET A 100 10.35 14.26 4.41
N ASP A 101 11.32 15.00 4.95
CA ASP A 101 12.29 14.51 5.94
C ASP A 101 11.58 13.99 7.20
N GLU A 102 10.71 14.80 7.80
CA GLU A 102 9.98 14.46 9.01
C GLU A 102 9.07 13.23 8.81
N VAL A 103 8.35 13.17 7.69
CA VAL A 103 7.41 12.08 7.39
C VAL A 103 8.14 10.77 7.12
N LEU A 104 9.28 10.82 6.42
CA LEU A 104 10.00 9.60 6.04
C LEU A 104 10.88 9.06 7.17
N PHE A 105 11.49 9.95 7.98
CA PHE A 105 12.59 9.53 8.85
C PHE A 105 12.39 9.83 10.34
N HIS A 106 11.38 10.64 10.70
CA HIS A 106 11.25 11.15 12.08
C HIS A 106 9.88 10.85 12.71
N SER A 107 9.34 9.66 12.46
CA SER A 107 8.08 9.21 13.07
C SER A 107 8.21 9.01 14.57
N VAL A 108 7.18 9.39 15.34
CA VAL A 108 7.14 9.23 16.80
C VAL A 108 6.46 7.90 17.16
N LEU A 109 7.22 6.99 17.75
CA LEU A 109 6.79 5.66 18.15
C LEU A 109 6.66 5.58 19.69
N ASP A 110 5.63 6.21 20.24
CA ASP A 110 5.27 6.16 21.66
C ASP A 110 4.02 5.32 21.92
N GLU A 111 3.77 5.01 23.19
CA GLU A 111 2.66 4.16 23.63
C GLU A 111 1.28 4.71 23.24
N ASP A 112 1.07 6.02 23.32
CA ASP A 112 -0.22 6.64 23.02
C ASP A 112 -0.53 6.53 21.52
N ASN A 113 0.47 6.85 20.67
CA ASN A 113 0.35 6.70 19.23
C ASN A 113 0.15 5.22 18.82
N PHE A 114 0.84 4.30 19.49
CA PHE A 114 0.68 2.86 19.28
C PHE A 114 -0.74 2.39 19.59
N LYS A 115 -1.27 2.69 20.78
CA LYS A 115 -2.61 2.28 21.19
C LYS A 115 -3.69 2.82 20.25
N GLU A 116 -3.59 4.10 19.87
CA GLU A 116 -4.51 4.70 18.92
C GLU A 116 -4.42 4.04 17.54
N SER A 117 -3.20 3.77 17.06
CA SER A 117 -2.97 3.14 15.75
C SER A 117 -3.50 1.71 15.69
N VAL A 118 -3.30 0.92 16.75
CA VAL A 118 -3.89 -0.42 16.89
C VAL A 118 -5.41 -0.35 16.87
N TYR A 119 -6.01 0.60 17.61
CA TYR A 119 -7.47 0.79 17.63
C TYR A 119 -8.02 1.14 16.24
N LEU A 120 -7.38 2.05 15.52
CA LEU A 120 -7.81 2.44 14.17
C LEU A 120 -7.69 1.29 13.18
N LEU A 121 -6.58 0.55 13.21
CA LEU A 121 -6.40 -0.62 12.36
C LEU A 121 -7.42 -1.71 12.68
N LYS A 122 -7.67 -2.00 13.97
CA LYS A 122 -8.68 -2.97 14.40
C LYS A 122 -10.05 -2.63 13.84
N ASN A 123 -10.49 -1.37 13.94
CA ASN A 123 -11.80 -0.94 13.42
C ASN A 123 -11.88 -1.09 11.90
N ARG A 124 -10.79 -0.78 11.18
CA ARG A 124 -10.72 -0.99 9.73
C ARG A 124 -10.85 -2.47 9.37
N LEU A 125 -10.13 -3.36 10.06
CA LEU A 125 -10.20 -4.80 9.81
C LEU A 125 -11.59 -5.36 10.12
N LEU A 126 -12.24 -4.91 11.20
CA LEU A 126 -13.62 -5.29 11.51
C LEU A 126 -14.58 -4.86 10.41
N ALA A 127 -14.48 -3.62 9.93
CA ALA A 127 -15.32 -3.12 8.83
C ALA A 127 -15.11 -3.90 7.52
N GLN A 128 -13.90 -4.36 7.23
CA GLN A 128 -13.61 -5.22 6.08
C GLN A 128 -14.24 -6.61 6.19
N MET A 129 -14.38 -7.15 7.41
CA MET A 129 -15.05 -8.42 7.65
C MET A 129 -16.57 -8.35 7.46
N ASP A 130 -17.15 -7.16 7.44
CA ASP A 130 -18.58 -6.95 7.17
C ASP A 130 -18.87 -6.84 5.65
N ASP A 131 -17.85 -6.77 4.80
CA ASP A 131 -17.99 -6.82 3.35
C ASP A 131 -17.85 -8.28 2.87
N PRO A 132 -18.94 -8.92 2.41
CA PRO A 132 -18.92 -10.32 2.00
C PRO A 132 -18.00 -10.60 0.81
N ALA A 133 -17.88 -9.66 -0.13
CA ALA A 133 -17.04 -9.82 -1.31
C ALA A 133 -15.57 -9.81 -0.93
N ASN A 134 -15.14 -8.85 -0.11
CA ASN A 134 -13.77 -8.80 0.41
C ASN A 134 -13.43 -10.03 1.24
N LEU A 135 -14.35 -10.47 2.10
CA LEU A 135 -14.16 -11.65 2.95
C LEU A 135 -14.02 -12.93 2.10
N SER A 136 -14.88 -13.11 1.10
CA SER A 136 -14.82 -14.24 0.16
C SER A 136 -13.50 -14.26 -0.60
N CYS A 137 -13.03 -13.12 -1.10
CA CYS A 137 -11.76 -12.98 -1.79
C CYS A 137 -10.56 -13.30 -0.87
N MET A 138 -10.57 -12.79 0.35
CA MET A 138 -9.53 -13.07 1.34
C MET A 138 -9.42 -14.57 1.64
N TYR A 139 -10.54 -15.25 1.88
CA TYR A 139 -10.55 -16.68 2.13
C TYR A 139 -10.10 -17.49 0.91
N ALA A 140 -10.43 -17.06 -0.30
CA ALA A 140 -9.97 -17.73 -1.52
C ALA A 140 -8.44 -17.68 -1.64
N PHE A 141 -7.81 -16.54 -1.33
CA PHE A 141 -6.36 -16.42 -1.31
C PHE A 141 -5.71 -17.21 -0.17
N GLU A 142 -6.29 -17.21 1.02
CA GLU A 142 -5.80 -18.03 2.14
C GLU A 142 -5.81 -19.52 1.82
N MET A 143 -6.82 -19.99 1.05
CA MET A 143 -6.94 -21.38 0.64
C MET A 143 -6.04 -21.75 -0.54
N ALA A 144 -5.63 -20.76 -1.37
CA ALA A 144 -4.85 -21.05 -2.58
C ALA A 144 -3.51 -21.72 -2.25
N HIS A 145 -2.83 -21.31 -1.17
CA HIS A 145 -1.63 -21.98 -0.67
C HIS A 145 -1.25 -21.47 0.73
N ASP A 146 -1.42 -22.28 1.77
CA ASP A 146 -1.27 -21.91 3.18
C ASP A 146 0.15 -21.41 3.58
N LYS A 147 1.20 -21.85 2.89
CA LYS A 147 2.60 -21.51 3.13
C LYS A 147 3.17 -20.44 2.19
N HIS A 148 2.39 -20.01 1.20
CA HIS A 148 2.81 -19.01 0.25
C HIS A 148 2.41 -17.60 0.70
N SER A 149 3.18 -16.59 0.30
CA SER A 149 2.90 -15.17 0.62
C SER A 149 1.51 -14.72 0.14
N ILE A 150 0.94 -15.34 -0.89
CA ILE A 150 -0.42 -15.05 -1.37
C ILE A 150 -1.50 -15.25 -0.30
N SER A 151 -1.27 -16.14 0.67
CA SER A 151 -2.20 -16.39 1.78
C SER A 151 -2.12 -15.37 2.91
N ILE A 152 -1.17 -14.42 2.82
CA ILE A 152 -0.96 -13.42 3.86
C ILE A 152 -1.79 -12.18 3.51
N PRO A 153 -2.79 -11.78 4.33
CA PRO A 153 -3.52 -10.55 4.08
C PRO A 153 -2.60 -9.33 4.28
N VAL A 154 -2.46 -8.52 3.23
CA VAL A 154 -1.61 -7.30 3.25
C VAL A 154 -2.03 -6.32 4.34
N GLN A 155 -3.31 -6.33 4.72
CA GLN A 155 -3.88 -5.47 5.76
C GLN A 155 -3.54 -5.93 7.19
N GLY A 156 -2.89 -7.10 7.35
CA GLY A 156 -2.70 -7.74 8.65
C GLY A 156 -3.93 -8.52 9.12
N SER A 157 -3.93 -8.98 10.36
CA SER A 157 -5.02 -9.77 10.93
C SER A 157 -5.42 -9.28 12.33
N LEU A 158 -6.69 -9.49 12.69
CA LEU A 158 -7.20 -9.16 14.04
C LEU A 158 -6.47 -9.97 15.12
N LYS A 159 -6.17 -11.24 14.83
CA LYS A 159 -5.48 -12.15 15.75
C LYS A 159 -4.09 -11.62 16.12
N ASP A 160 -3.35 -11.11 15.16
CA ASP A 160 -2.01 -10.61 15.42
C ASP A 160 -2.04 -9.35 16.30
N LEU A 161 -3.08 -8.52 16.17
CA LEU A 161 -3.22 -7.29 16.97
C LEU A 161 -3.43 -7.57 18.47
N GLU A 162 -3.90 -8.76 18.86
CA GLU A 162 -4.10 -9.12 20.26
C GLU A 162 -2.78 -9.28 21.02
N THR A 163 -1.71 -9.66 20.33
CA THR A 163 -0.40 -9.91 20.93
C THR A 163 0.68 -8.93 20.49
N LEU A 164 0.34 -8.02 19.57
CA LEU A 164 1.29 -7.07 19.01
C LEU A 164 1.75 -6.06 20.09
N THR A 165 3.05 -5.83 20.12
CA THR A 165 3.69 -4.88 21.04
C THR A 165 4.28 -3.68 20.30
N LEU A 166 4.51 -2.57 21.02
CA LEU A 166 5.23 -1.41 20.48
C LEU A 166 6.64 -1.79 20.03
N ASP A 167 7.30 -2.72 20.71
CA ASP A 167 8.65 -3.16 20.36
C ASP A 167 8.67 -3.91 19.03
N ASP A 168 7.63 -4.62 18.66
CA ASP A 168 7.52 -5.26 17.35
C ASP A 168 7.37 -4.20 16.24
N VAL A 169 6.63 -3.14 16.49
CA VAL A 169 6.53 -2.01 15.55
C VAL A 169 7.86 -1.26 15.43
N LYS A 170 8.61 -1.07 16.54
CA LYS A 170 9.94 -0.47 16.51
C LYS A 170 10.94 -1.31 15.70
N LYS A 171 10.90 -2.64 15.80
CA LYS A 171 11.72 -3.53 14.96
C LYS A 171 11.41 -3.35 13.47
N VAL A 172 10.12 -3.27 13.11
CA VAL A 172 9.70 -3.03 11.72
C VAL A 172 10.11 -1.63 11.26
N TYR A 173 10.06 -0.62 12.13
CA TYR A 173 10.55 0.73 11.80
C TYR A 173 12.06 0.74 11.57
N THR A 174 12.84 0.04 12.39
CA THR A 174 14.29 -0.12 12.16
C THR A 174 14.56 -0.79 10.81
N LEU A 175 13.85 -1.88 10.51
CA LEU A 175 13.93 -2.52 9.20
C LEU A 175 13.57 -1.55 8.06
N TYR A 176 12.48 -0.78 8.19
CA TYR A 176 12.12 0.24 7.21
C TYR A 176 13.25 1.26 7.01
N MET A 177 13.89 1.73 8.08
CA MET A 177 14.99 2.70 8.00
C MET A 177 16.19 2.14 7.25
N ASP A 178 16.51 0.86 7.44
CA ASP A 178 17.66 0.16 6.83
C ASP A 178 17.43 -0.19 5.34
N MET A 179 16.14 -0.29 4.91
CA MET A 179 15.82 -0.64 3.52
C MET A 179 16.05 0.53 2.56
N ALA A 180 16.42 0.19 1.33
CA ALA A 180 16.58 1.15 0.23
C ALA A 180 15.30 1.96 -0.04
N LYS A 181 15.48 3.26 -0.29
CA LYS A 181 14.41 4.19 -0.68
C LYS A 181 14.54 4.50 -2.16
N HIS A 182 13.46 4.31 -2.90
CA HIS A 182 13.42 4.58 -4.34
C HIS A 182 12.40 5.67 -4.63
N PHE A 183 12.85 6.75 -5.25
CA PHE A 183 12.01 7.90 -5.52
C PHE A 183 11.54 7.95 -6.98
N TYR A 184 10.30 8.33 -7.14
CA TYR A 184 9.63 8.57 -8.42
C TYR A 184 8.99 9.95 -8.36
N ILE A 185 9.31 10.81 -9.34
CA ILE A 185 8.77 12.16 -9.45
C ILE A 185 7.95 12.27 -10.73
N CYS A 186 6.77 12.87 -10.64
CA CYS A 186 5.97 13.26 -11.81
C CYS A 186 5.49 14.70 -11.61
N GLY A 187 5.83 15.57 -12.53
CA GLY A 187 5.51 17.00 -12.47
C GLY A 187 6.74 17.87 -12.75
N TYR A 188 6.68 19.12 -12.35
CA TYR A 188 7.79 20.07 -12.45
C TYR A 188 8.33 20.38 -11.06
N VAL A 189 9.61 20.13 -10.85
CA VAL A 189 10.36 20.49 -9.63
C VAL A 189 11.53 21.41 -10.01
N THR A 190 11.97 22.25 -9.09
CA THR A 190 13.20 23.05 -9.24
C THR A 190 14.43 22.16 -9.07
N ASP A 191 15.57 22.58 -9.63
CA ASP A 191 16.84 21.84 -9.49
C ASP A 191 17.18 21.60 -8.03
N GLU A 192 16.97 22.59 -7.16
CA GLU A 192 17.19 22.47 -5.71
C GLU A 192 16.37 21.36 -5.06
N LEU A 193 15.07 21.22 -5.42
CA LEU A 193 14.20 20.18 -4.87
C LEU A 193 14.53 18.82 -5.50
N TYR A 194 14.89 18.81 -6.78
CA TYR A 194 15.37 17.61 -7.46
C TYR A 194 16.62 17.04 -6.79
N ASP A 195 17.65 17.86 -6.59
CA ASP A 195 18.91 17.45 -5.96
C ASP A 195 18.70 16.93 -4.54
N TYR A 196 17.78 17.55 -3.80
CA TYR A 196 17.41 17.08 -2.46
C TYR A 196 16.77 15.69 -2.52
N ILE A 197 15.78 15.47 -3.39
CA ILE A 197 15.11 14.17 -3.51
C ILE A 197 16.09 13.11 -4.05
N ASP A 198 16.96 13.46 -4.99
CA ASP A 198 17.99 12.56 -5.52
C ASP A 198 18.98 12.14 -4.43
N SER A 199 19.32 13.03 -3.51
CA SER A 199 20.20 12.71 -2.37
C SER A 199 19.57 11.70 -1.39
N LEU A 200 18.24 11.55 -1.39
CA LEU A 200 17.53 10.58 -0.56
C LEU A 200 17.35 9.23 -1.26
N ASP A 201 17.52 9.18 -2.59
CA ASP A 201 17.38 7.94 -3.36
C ASP A 201 18.57 7.01 -3.13
N SER A 202 18.31 5.74 -2.93
CA SER A 202 19.37 4.77 -2.65
C SER A 202 20.19 4.36 -3.89
N HIS A 203 19.80 4.78 -5.10
CA HIS A 203 20.45 4.53 -6.38
C HIS A 203 20.81 3.06 -6.65
N CYS A 204 20.10 2.12 -6.07
CA CYS A 204 20.26 0.69 -6.30
C CYS A 204 19.05 0.10 -7.03
N ALA A 205 19.26 -1.06 -7.66
CA ALA A 205 18.19 -1.80 -8.29
C ALA A 205 17.34 -2.53 -7.23
N PHE A 206 16.03 -2.68 -7.50
CA PHE A 206 15.23 -3.64 -6.76
C PHE A 206 15.72 -5.06 -7.09
N ILE A 207 16.07 -5.81 -6.06
CA ILE A 207 16.36 -7.22 -6.18
C ILE A 207 15.16 -7.96 -5.62
N SER A 208 14.44 -8.70 -6.46
CA SER A 208 13.41 -9.61 -6.01
C SER A 208 13.65 -10.98 -6.60
N GLU A 209 13.60 -12.00 -5.76
CA GLU A 209 13.46 -13.38 -6.21
C GLU A 209 12.02 -13.59 -6.65
N ARG A 210 11.84 -14.27 -7.79
CA ARG A 210 10.52 -14.58 -8.29
C ARG A 210 10.06 -15.89 -7.68
N THR A 211 8.95 -15.83 -6.98
CA THR A 211 8.29 -17.02 -6.46
C THR A 211 6.97 -17.19 -7.20
N LEU A 212 6.91 -18.17 -8.08
CA LEU A 212 5.66 -18.54 -8.73
C LEU A 212 4.77 -19.33 -7.77
N LEU A 213 3.47 -19.08 -7.82
CA LEU A 213 2.52 -19.89 -7.09
C LEU A 213 2.53 -21.32 -7.69
N PRO A 214 2.84 -22.34 -6.91
CA PRO A 214 2.80 -23.71 -7.42
C PRO A 214 1.37 -24.10 -7.78
N VAL A 215 1.23 -25.02 -8.74
CA VAL A 215 -0.06 -25.62 -9.06
C VAL A 215 -0.54 -26.41 -7.84
N VAL A 216 -1.73 -26.10 -7.36
CA VAL A 216 -2.35 -26.76 -6.21
C VAL A 216 -3.57 -27.56 -6.66
N GLU A 217 -3.94 -28.57 -5.86
CA GLU A 217 -5.16 -29.34 -6.09
C GLU A 217 -6.40 -28.45 -5.94
N THR A 218 -7.41 -28.70 -6.76
CA THR A 218 -8.69 -28.00 -6.67
C THR A 218 -9.34 -28.26 -5.32
N SER A 219 -9.64 -27.21 -4.59
CA SER A 219 -10.35 -27.27 -3.32
C SER A 219 -11.45 -26.22 -3.27
N TYR A 220 -12.46 -26.45 -2.45
CA TYR A 220 -13.47 -25.45 -2.16
C TYR A 220 -13.84 -25.46 -0.68
N LYS A 221 -14.31 -24.31 -0.19
CA LYS A 221 -14.78 -24.16 1.17
C LYS A 221 -15.98 -23.20 1.21
N THR A 222 -16.98 -23.55 2.00
CA THR A 222 -18.14 -22.71 2.23
C THR A 222 -18.06 -22.16 3.64
N PHE A 223 -18.30 -20.85 3.77
CA PHE A 223 -18.44 -20.16 5.04
C PHE A 223 -19.86 -19.64 5.14
N GLU A 224 -20.56 -20.03 6.19
CA GLU A 224 -21.89 -19.51 6.48
C GLU A 224 -21.77 -18.25 7.33
N LYS A 225 -22.43 -17.20 6.89
CA LYS A 225 -22.52 -15.90 7.59
C LYS A 225 -23.94 -15.36 7.40
N ASP A 226 -24.50 -14.69 8.40
CA ASP A 226 -25.78 -14.03 8.30
C ASP A 226 -25.65 -12.75 7.46
N ILE A 227 -25.78 -12.90 6.14
CA ILE A 227 -25.65 -11.85 5.12
C ILE A 227 -26.70 -12.02 4.04
N ALA A 228 -27.08 -10.89 3.43
CA ALA A 228 -28.15 -10.89 2.41
C ALA A 228 -27.74 -11.50 1.05
N GLN A 229 -26.45 -11.60 0.75
CA GLN A 229 -25.95 -12.04 -0.56
C GLN A 229 -24.90 -13.12 -0.42
N THR A 230 -24.93 -14.11 -1.31
CA THR A 230 -23.86 -15.10 -1.45
C THR A 230 -22.75 -14.54 -2.34
N CYS A 231 -21.50 -14.60 -1.87
CA CYS A 231 -20.33 -14.22 -2.63
C CYS A 231 -19.48 -15.44 -2.94
N ILE A 232 -19.04 -15.56 -4.19
CA ILE A 232 -18.17 -16.64 -4.67
C ILE A 232 -16.89 -16.01 -5.19
N SER A 233 -15.74 -16.46 -4.68
CA SER A 233 -14.42 -16.07 -5.17
C SER A 233 -13.66 -17.31 -5.62
N GLN A 234 -12.99 -17.19 -6.76
CA GLN A 234 -12.19 -18.28 -7.35
C GLN A 234 -10.78 -17.76 -7.63
N VAL A 235 -9.78 -18.59 -7.31
CA VAL A 235 -8.36 -18.31 -7.56
C VAL A 235 -7.82 -19.41 -8.46
N TYR A 236 -7.19 -19.02 -9.55
CA TYR A 236 -6.54 -19.91 -10.50
C TYR A 236 -5.05 -19.58 -10.58
N SER A 237 -4.20 -20.60 -10.60
CA SER A 237 -2.79 -20.45 -10.92
C SER A 237 -2.58 -20.68 -12.41
N THR A 238 -2.04 -19.70 -13.11
CA THR A 238 -1.82 -19.74 -14.56
C THR A 238 -0.37 -20.05 -14.92
N GLY A 239 0.56 -19.90 -13.98
CA GLY A 239 2.00 -20.03 -14.23
C GLY A 239 2.60 -18.87 -15.02
N VAL A 240 1.81 -17.81 -15.26
CA VAL A 240 2.23 -16.59 -15.98
C VAL A 240 2.64 -15.52 -14.98
N ASP A 241 3.76 -14.88 -15.18
CA ASP A 241 4.22 -13.71 -14.44
C ASP A 241 4.37 -12.48 -15.33
N ILE A 242 4.61 -11.31 -14.73
CA ILE A 242 4.74 -10.02 -15.45
C ILE A 242 5.85 -10.01 -16.52
N SER A 243 6.79 -10.96 -16.50
CA SER A 243 7.86 -11.08 -17.48
C SER A 243 7.60 -12.15 -18.53
N SER A 244 6.51 -12.89 -18.39
CA SER A 244 6.11 -13.91 -19.33
C SER A 244 5.63 -13.27 -20.64
N SER A 245 5.92 -13.89 -21.78
CA SER A 245 5.42 -13.45 -23.09
C SER A 245 3.90 -13.46 -23.19
N ASP A 246 3.24 -14.21 -22.33
CA ASP A 246 1.78 -14.40 -22.33
C ASP A 246 1.08 -13.48 -21.31
N TYR A 247 1.82 -12.58 -20.62
CA TYR A 247 1.26 -11.72 -19.57
C TYR A 247 0.13 -10.83 -20.08
N GLU A 248 0.32 -10.18 -21.22
CA GLU A 248 -0.70 -9.34 -21.84
C GLU A 248 -1.94 -10.14 -22.28
N ALA A 249 -1.74 -11.36 -22.77
CA ALA A 249 -2.84 -12.26 -23.12
C ALA A 249 -3.63 -12.67 -21.88
N GLU A 250 -2.95 -12.91 -20.76
CA GLU A 250 -3.57 -13.20 -19.45
C GLU A 250 -4.43 -12.02 -18.94
N LEU A 251 -3.94 -10.78 -19.05
CA LEU A 251 -4.72 -9.60 -18.69
C LEU A 251 -5.98 -9.46 -19.54
N ILE A 252 -5.88 -9.74 -20.84
CA ILE A 252 -7.03 -9.72 -21.75
C ILE A 252 -8.01 -10.84 -21.38
N LEU A 253 -7.52 -12.05 -21.11
CA LEU A 253 -8.34 -13.17 -20.68
C LEU A 253 -9.13 -12.85 -19.41
N ASN A 254 -8.46 -12.28 -18.39
CA ASN A 254 -9.09 -11.87 -17.15
C ASN A 254 -10.18 -10.80 -17.39
N SER A 255 -9.93 -9.87 -18.32
CA SER A 255 -10.92 -8.86 -18.70
C SER A 255 -12.14 -9.47 -19.39
N ILE A 256 -11.95 -10.44 -20.28
CA ILE A 256 -13.03 -11.18 -20.97
C ILE A 256 -13.85 -11.99 -19.97
N LEU A 257 -13.19 -12.66 -19.00
CA LEU A 257 -13.85 -13.52 -18.04
C LEU A 257 -14.71 -12.76 -17.03
N GLY A 258 -14.15 -11.72 -16.38
CA GLY A 258 -14.82 -11.14 -15.22
C GLY A 258 -14.61 -9.66 -14.96
N GLN A 259 -13.65 -8.98 -15.58
CA GLN A 259 -13.28 -7.61 -15.19
C GLN A 259 -13.97 -6.50 -15.99
N SER A 260 -14.39 -6.75 -17.23
CA SER A 260 -15.04 -5.74 -18.09
C SER A 260 -16.54 -5.62 -17.79
N GLN A 261 -17.17 -4.52 -18.21
CA GLN A 261 -18.61 -4.29 -18.04
C GLN A 261 -19.50 -5.28 -18.83
N LYS A 262 -18.97 -5.87 -19.91
CA LYS A 262 -19.60 -6.93 -20.70
C LYS A 262 -18.65 -8.11 -20.75
N ASN A 263 -18.55 -8.82 -19.64
CA ASN A 263 -17.72 -10.02 -19.52
C ASN A 263 -18.58 -11.28 -19.55
N LEU A 264 -17.94 -12.41 -19.78
CA LEU A 264 -18.64 -13.69 -19.88
C LEU A 264 -19.39 -14.07 -18.59
N MET A 265 -18.81 -13.79 -17.41
CA MET A 265 -19.49 -14.07 -16.13
C MET A 265 -20.72 -13.17 -15.96
N PHE A 266 -20.64 -11.90 -16.33
CA PHE A 266 -21.77 -10.99 -16.26
C PHE A 266 -22.91 -11.48 -17.16
N ASP A 267 -22.61 -11.79 -18.43
CA ASP A 267 -23.61 -12.24 -19.39
C ASP A 267 -24.25 -13.58 -18.97
N GLU A 268 -23.44 -14.55 -18.54
CA GLU A 268 -23.96 -15.88 -18.17
C GLU A 268 -24.69 -15.86 -16.82
N ILE A 269 -24.16 -15.19 -15.80
CA ILE A 269 -24.69 -15.25 -14.44
C ILE A 269 -25.84 -14.26 -14.27
N ARG A 270 -25.64 -13.00 -14.66
CA ARG A 270 -26.60 -11.92 -14.43
C ARG A 270 -27.65 -11.83 -15.54
N GLU A 271 -27.23 -11.68 -16.81
CA GLU A 271 -28.15 -11.40 -17.89
C GLU A 271 -29.00 -12.63 -18.28
N LYS A 272 -28.38 -13.80 -18.40
CA LYS A 272 -29.10 -15.01 -18.81
C LYS A 272 -29.79 -15.73 -17.66
N ASN A 273 -29.20 -15.74 -16.47
CA ASN A 273 -29.72 -16.52 -15.34
C ASN A 273 -30.27 -15.69 -14.20
N SER A 274 -30.18 -14.35 -14.24
CA SER A 274 -30.71 -13.42 -13.22
C SER A 274 -30.26 -13.76 -11.80
N LEU A 275 -29.00 -14.19 -11.60
CA LEU A 275 -28.49 -14.65 -10.31
C LEU A 275 -27.77 -13.55 -9.50
N CYS A 276 -27.62 -12.35 -10.01
CA CYS A 276 -26.98 -11.20 -9.32
C CYS A 276 -27.85 -9.96 -9.41
#